data_a7b01fdb6f7094b7eee6931bc313ad48
#
_entry.id   a7b01fdb6f7094b7eee6931bc313ad48
#
_cell.length_a   1.000
_cell.length_b   1.000
_cell.length_c   1.000
_cell.angle_alpha   90.00
_cell.angle_beta   90.00
_cell.angle_gamma   90.00
#
_symmetry.space_group_name_H-M   'P 1'
#
loop_
_entity.id
_entity.type
_entity.pdbx_description
1 polymer ?
#
loop_
_entity_poly.entity_id
_entity_poly.type
_entity_poly.pdbx_seq_one_letter_code
_entity_poly.pdbx_strand_id
1 'polypeptide(L)'
;MSSLSLPLRLTGARILGDAGLEERPLTIAAGRITSGAAPEIDLAGFDVLPGVVDLLARAPESGGLPDLAARGITTAWLAQDWSWQGPHHSPDAAEAMLTSLAARQDGHDLRPLLVCDTHMMDHEARLVALLHRFQVSAVLLVDRLSHFALPSDPALRGIAESLLTRSAEVPRHLCNLAHVFDALGVRSGSYGDRDGQARERLAMIGAKICAAPAGAGAAAVARAWGDPVLMPAHGVTRPQALPGQPDVTAMIGGGMCDALVSDGRPESLVTAARGLANSGQLPLPGAW
;
A
#
# COMPACT_ATOMS: atom_id res chain seq x y z
N MET A 1 -9.43 19.95 -16.62
CA MET A 1 -9.19 20.23 -18.07
C MET A 1 -8.13 19.26 -18.52
N SER A 2 -8.48 18.25 -19.33
CA SER A 2 -7.50 17.33 -19.90
C SER A 2 -6.58 18.11 -20.81
N SER A 3 -5.31 18.27 -20.42
CA SER A 3 -4.30 18.71 -21.38
C SER A 3 -4.27 17.66 -22.48
N LEU A 4 -4.75 18.02 -23.67
CA LEU A 4 -4.57 17.21 -24.87
C LEU A 4 -3.05 17.12 -25.10
N SER A 5 -2.41 16.07 -24.56
CA SER A 5 -1.02 15.82 -24.91
C SER A 5 -0.96 15.58 -26.41
N LEU A 6 -0.08 16.31 -27.09
CA LEU A 6 0.16 16.08 -28.52
C LEU A 6 0.52 14.60 -28.73
N PRO A 7 0.04 14.01 -29.83
CA PRO A 7 0.43 12.65 -30.15
C PRO A 7 1.94 12.59 -30.32
N LEU A 8 2.57 11.55 -29.80
CA LEU A 8 4.00 11.28 -29.92
C LEU A 8 4.25 9.79 -30.14
N ARG A 9 5.36 9.48 -30.82
CA ARG A 9 5.82 8.12 -31.06
C ARG A 9 7.22 7.94 -30.52
N LEU A 10 7.39 7.02 -29.59
CA LEU A 10 8.67 6.63 -29.04
C LEU A 10 9.28 5.56 -29.95
N THR A 11 10.54 5.74 -30.37
CA THR A 11 11.28 4.83 -31.26
C THR A 11 12.63 4.47 -30.63
N GLY A 12 13.23 3.36 -31.01
CA GLY A 12 14.54 2.91 -30.53
C GLY A 12 14.59 2.39 -29.10
N ALA A 13 13.50 2.53 -28.31
CA ALA A 13 13.44 2.02 -26.97
C ALA A 13 13.08 0.53 -26.91
N ARG A 14 13.52 -0.16 -25.86
CA ARG A 14 12.99 -1.47 -25.51
C ARG A 14 11.77 -1.29 -24.61
N ILE A 15 10.64 -1.86 -25.00
CA ILE A 15 9.38 -1.76 -24.26
C ILE A 15 9.17 -3.06 -23.49
N LEU A 16 8.84 -2.98 -22.20
CA LEU A 16 8.49 -4.15 -21.40
C LEU A 16 7.13 -4.69 -21.84
N GLY A 17 7.11 -5.95 -22.28
CA GLY A 17 5.93 -6.76 -22.56
C GLY A 17 5.95 -8.06 -21.76
N ASP A 18 4.97 -8.94 -21.99
CA ASP A 18 4.86 -10.20 -21.25
C ASP A 18 6.05 -11.15 -21.45
N ALA A 19 6.70 -11.09 -22.62
CA ALA A 19 7.90 -11.89 -22.92
C ALA A 19 9.22 -11.25 -22.46
N GLY A 20 9.18 -10.02 -22.00
CA GLY A 20 10.35 -9.25 -21.59
C GLY A 20 10.52 -7.93 -22.34
N LEU A 21 11.74 -7.42 -22.40
CA LEU A 21 12.06 -6.17 -23.10
C LEU A 21 12.26 -6.42 -24.60
N GLU A 22 11.43 -5.78 -25.43
CA GLU A 22 11.47 -5.88 -26.89
C GLU A 22 11.62 -4.50 -27.52
N GLU A 23 12.49 -4.37 -28.50
CA GLU A 23 12.60 -3.14 -29.28
C GLU A 23 11.39 -3.02 -30.21
N ARG A 24 10.54 -2.04 -29.90
CA ARG A 24 9.35 -1.74 -30.72
C ARG A 24 8.91 -0.29 -30.48
N PRO A 25 8.30 0.34 -31.51
CA PRO A 25 7.76 1.68 -31.30
C PRO A 25 6.52 1.67 -30.41
N LEU A 26 6.32 2.77 -29.67
CA LEU A 26 5.14 3.02 -28.85
C LEU A 26 4.54 4.36 -29.20
N THR A 27 3.33 4.39 -29.71
CA THR A 27 2.61 5.64 -30.02
C THR A 27 1.64 5.97 -28.89
N ILE A 28 1.63 7.23 -28.46
CA ILE A 28 0.73 7.75 -27.44
C ILE A 28 -0.06 8.90 -28.04
N ALA A 29 -1.39 8.86 -27.97
CA ALA A 29 -2.27 9.93 -28.39
C ALA A 29 -3.47 10.04 -27.43
N ALA A 30 -3.88 11.24 -27.08
CA ALA A 30 -5.00 11.51 -26.17
C ALA A 30 -4.90 10.73 -24.84
N GLY A 31 -3.67 10.58 -24.29
CA GLY A 31 -3.43 9.87 -23.03
C GLY A 31 -3.57 8.35 -23.12
N ARG A 32 -3.55 7.76 -24.31
CA ARG A 32 -3.68 6.33 -24.53
C ARG A 32 -2.57 5.81 -25.43
N ILE A 33 -2.16 4.56 -25.20
CA ILE A 33 -1.31 3.82 -26.13
C ILE A 33 -2.18 3.46 -27.34
N THR A 34 -1.67 3.76 -28.55
CA THR A 34 -2.38 3.56 -29.82
C THR A 34 -1.40 3.14 -30.91
N SER A 35 -1.89 2.98 -32.12
CA SER A 35 -1.11 2.79 -33.34
C SER A 35 -1.26 4.00 -34.27
N GLY A 36 -0.29 4.25 -35.14
CA GLY A 36 -0.34 5.31 -36.14
C GLY A 36 0.89 6.19 -36.17
N ALA A 37 0.91 7.12 -37.15
CA ALA A 37 1.98 8.09 -37.31
C ALA A 37 1.82 9.24 -36.30
N ALA A 38 2.92 9.64 -35.69
CA ALA A 38 3.02 10.79 -34.79
C ALA A 38 4.46 11.32 -34.85
N PRO A 39 4.73 12.55 -34.38
CA PRO A 39 6.08 13.04 -34.21
C PRO A 39 6.91 12.06 -33.39
N GLU A 40 8.11 11.74 -33.87
CA GLU A 40 8.96 10.72 -33.25
C GLU A 40 9.93 11.33 -32.25
N ILE A 41 10.14 10.58 -31.16
CA ILE A 41 11.20 10.83 -30.17
C ILE A 41 12.05 9.59 -30.13
N ASP A 42 13.33 9.73 -30.46
CA ASP A 42 14.30 8.65 -30.36
C ASP A 42 14.68 8.43 -28.90
N LEU A 43 14.42 7.23 -28.41
CA LEU A 43 14.79 6.73 -27.07
C LEU A 43 15.74 5.52 -27.17
N ALA A 44 16.64 5.51 -28.19
CA ALA A 44 17.64 4.47 -28.28
C ALA A 44 18.47 4.37 -27.00
N GLY A 45 18.62 3.15 -26.46
CA GLY A 45 19.31 2.91 -25.19
C GLY A 45 18.46 3.05 -23.93
N PHE A 46 17.17 3.39 -24.06
CA PHE A 46 16.25 3.44 -22.92
C PHE A 46 15.32 2.23 -22.89
N ASP A 47 14.93 1.87 -21.66
CA ASP A 47 13.86 0.92 -21.41
C ASP A 47 12.61 1.70 -21.00
N VAL A 48 11.47 1.37 -21.60
CA VAL A 48 10.16 1.91 -21.25
C VAL A 48 9.36 0.83 -20.55
N LEU A 49 8.98 1.10 -19.31
CA LEU A 49 8.23 0.19 -18.46
C LEU A 49 6.89 0.81 -18.09
N PRO A 50 5.87 0.01 -17.74
CA PRO A 50 4.64 0.53 -17.13
C PRO A 50 4.94 1.34 -15.88
N GLY A 51 4.15 2.36 -15.60
CA GLY A 51 4.24 3.09 -14.34
C GLY A 51 3.94 2.18 -13.17
N VAL A 52 4.70 2.34 -12.08
CA VAL A 52 4.54 1.52 -10.87
C VAL A 52 3.23 1.86 -10.17
N VAL A 53 2.51 0.83 -9.72
CA VAL A 53 1.32 0.93 -8.86
C VAL A 53 1.73 0.54 -7.44
N ASP A 54 1.61 1.49 -6.50
CA ASP A 54 1.91 1.25 -5.10
C ASP A 54 0.62 1.13 -4.28
N LEU A 55 0.33 -0.06 -3.77
CA LEU A 55 -0.89 -0.34 -3.02
C LEU A 55 -0.81 0.11 -1.55
N LEU A 56 0.36 0.57 -1.09
CA LEU A 56 0.56 1.04 0.28
C LEU A 56 1.73 2.04 0.34
N ALA A 57 1.54 3.24 -0.20
CA ALA A 57 2.42 4.37 0.04
C ALA A 57 2.08 5.04 1.38
N ARG A 58 3.07 5.51 2.13
CA ARG A 58 2.83 6.25 3.38
C ARG A 58 2.83 7.74 3.16
N ALA A 59 1.91 8.45 3.82
CA ALA A 59 1.97 9.89 3.93
C ALA A 59 3.20 10.30 4.75
N PRO A 60 3.92 11.38 4.36
CA PRO A 60 5.07 11.85 5.12
C PRO A 60 4.67 12.37 6.50
N GLU A 61 5.45 12.06 7.54
CA GLU A 61 5.25 12.61 8.88
C GLU A 61 5.38 14.14 8.93
N SER A 62 6.17 14.71 8.02
CA SER A 62 6.31 16.16 7.87
C SER A 62 5.05 16.85 7.34
N GLY A 63 4.02 16.10 7.01
CA GLY A 63 2.82 16.59 6.33
C GLY A 63 3.01 16.78 4.83
N GLY A 64 1.90 17.09 4.14
CA GLY A 64 1.87 17.23 2.68
C GLY A 64 1.72 15.90 1.94
N LEU A 65 1.92 15.95 0.63
CA LEU A 65 1.80 14.78 -0.23
C LEU A 65 3.18 14.44 -0.81
N PRO A 66 3.53 13.15 -0.91
CA PRO A 66 4.84 12.74 -1.42
C PRO A 66 4.93 12.93 -2.94
N ASP A 67 6.12 13.27 -3.44
CA ASP A 67 6.43 13.21 -4.87
C ASP A 67 6.78 11.77 -5.26
N LEU A 68 5.75 11.00 -5.58
CA LEU A 68 5.88 9.61 -5.99
C LEU A 68 6.22 9.47 -7.47
N ALA A 69 5.85 10.46 -8.30
CA ALA A 69 6.13 10.44 -9.73
C ALA A 69 7.63 10.45 -10.04
N ALA A 70 8.42 11.20 -9.29
CA ALA A 70 9.89 11.19 -9.40
C ALA A 70 10.51 9.81 -9.11
N ARG A 71 9.74 8.88 -8.52
CA ARG A 71 10.13 7.49 -8.24
C ARG A 71 9.53 6.49 -9.24
N GLY A 72 8.86 6.98 -10.31
CA GLY A 72 8.18 6.14 -11.29
C GLY A 72 6.84 5.57 -10.85
N ILE A 73 6.32 5.99 -9.67
CA ILE A 73 5.03 5.56 -9.16
C ILE A 73 3.96 6.48 -9.75
N THR A 74 3.09 5.93 -10.58
CA THR A 74 2.05 6.69 -11.30
C THR A 74 0.69 6.59 -10.63
N THR A 75 0.47 5.54 -9.84
CA THR A 75 -0.76 5.30 -9.09
C THR A 75 -0.38 4.83 -7.68
N ALA A 76 -0.98 5.40 -6.64
CA ALA A 76 -0.74 4.93 -5.29
C ALA A 76 -1.96 5.05 -4.38
N TRP A 77 -2.11 4.07 -3.46
CA TRP A 77 -2.94 4.22 -2.27
C TRP A 77 -2.10 4.87 -1.17
N LEU A 78 -2.41 6.14 -0.89
CA LEU A 78 -1.70 6.93 0.11
C LEU A 78 -2.29 6.64 1.49
N ALA A 79 -1.54 5.91 2.29
CA ALA A 79 -1.92 5.45 3.61
C ALA A 79 -1.59 6.48 4.68
N GLN A 80 -2.56 6.77 5.53
CA GLN A 80 -2.40 7.54 6.76
C GLN A 80 -2.92 6.72 7.93
N ASP A 81 -2.22 6.80 9.06
CA ASP A 81 -2.67 6.14 10.28
C ASP A 81 -3.87 6.85 10.89
N TRP A 82 -4.79 6.05 11.43
CA TRP A 82 -5.89 6.41 12.29
C TRP A 82 -5.67 5.73 13.64
N SER A 83 -4.90 6.37 14.49
CA SER A 83 -4.35 5.75 15.70
C SER A 83 -4.26 6.71 16.87
N TRP A 84 -4.05 6.15 18.03
CA TRP A 84 -3.78 6.83 19.30
C TRP A 84 -2.29 7.23 19.49
N GLN A 85 -1.40 6.87 18.59
CA GLN A 85 0.06 6.95 18.73
C GLN A 85 0.65 8.36 18.53
N GLY A 86 -0.09 9.40 18.83
CA GLY A 86 0.39 10.78 18.78
C GLY A 86 -0.08 11.57 17.55
N PRO A 87 0.31 12.84 17.42
CA PRO A 87 -0.33 13.78 16.51
C PRO A 87 -0.20 13.40 15.05
N HIS A 88 0.92 12.82 14.61
CA HIS A 88 1.14 12.42 13.21
C HIS A 88 0.37 11.18 12.80
N HIS A 89 -0.12 10.39 13.74
CA HIS A 89 -0.88 9.17 13.51
C HIS A 89 -2.36 9.31 13.92
N SER A 90 -2.78 10.51 14.26
CA SER A 90 -4.10 10.81 14.83
C SER A 90 -5.21 10.91 13.79
N PRO A 91 -6.48 10.85 14.23
CA PRO A 91 -7.62 11.20 13.39
C PRO A 91 -7.53 12.57 12.73
N ASP A 92 -6.91 13.57 13.40
CA ASP A 92 -6.72 14.91 12.83
C ASP A 92 -5.72 14.91 11.68
N ALA A 93 -4.62 14.17 11.81
CA ALA A 93 -3.65 14.00 10.73
C ALA A 93 -4.28 13.28 9.53
N ALA A 94 -5.12 12.27 9.78
CA ALA A 94 -5.84 11.57 8.73
C ALA A 94 -6.81 12.50 7.97
N GLU A 95 -7.60 13.31 8.68
CA GLU A 95 -8.49 14.28 8.04
C GLU A 95 -7.73 15.35 7.26
N ALA A 96 -6.59 15.83 7.77
CA ALA A 96 -5.73 16.78 7.08
C ALA A 96 -5.16 16.19 5.77
N MET A 97 -4.68 14.95 5.80
CA MET A 97 -4.19 14.24 4.60
C MET A 97 -5.31 14.06 3.58
N LEU A 98 -6.49 13.59 4.00
CA LEU A 98 -7.65 13.39 3.13
C LEU A 98 -8.10 14.71 2.48
N THR A 99 -8.10 15.81 3.24
CA THR A 99 -8.43 17.15 2.74
C THR A 99 -7.41 17.62 1.70
N SER A 100 -6.12 17.45 1.98
CA SER A 100 -5.04 17.79 1.05
C SER A 100 -5.12 16.96 -0.24
N LEU A 101 -5.44 15.69 -0.13
CA LEU A 101 -5.59 14.79 -1.27
C LEU A 101 -6.80 15.18 -2.14
N ALA A 102 -7.93 15.52 -1.52
CA ALA A 102 -9.13 15.95 -2.24
C ALA A 102 -8.96 17.30 -2.96
N ALA A 103 -8.07 18.16 -2.48
CA ALA A 103 -7.78 19.47 -3.07
C ALA A 103 -6.83 19.40 -4.28
N ARG A 104 -6.24 18.23 -4.57
CA ARG A 104 -5.26 18.06 -5.66
C ARG A 104 -5.87 18.26 -7.06
N GLN A 105 -5.04 18.81 -7.97
CA GLN A 105 -5.41 19.03 -9.37
C GLN A 105 -4.28 18.62 -10.36
N ASP A 106 -3.21 17.99 -9.87
CA ASP A 106 -1.99 17.74 -10.65
C ASP A 106 -2.03 16.45 -11.51
N GLY A 107 -3.14 15.74 -11.53
CA GLY A 107 -3.37 14.61 -12.43
C GLY A 107 -2.71 13.29 -12.01
N HIS A 108 -2.01 13.23 -10.87
CA HIS A 108 -1.51 11.96 -10.33
C HIS A 108 -2.64 11.14 -9.69
N ASP A 109 -2.69 9.84 -9.94
CA ASP A 109 -3.70 8.95 -9.38
C ASP A 109 -3.30 8.53 -7.95
N LEU A 110 -3.55 9.43 -6.97
CA LEU A 110 -3.42 9.12 -5.56
C LEU A 110 -4.79 8.86 -4.94
N ARG A 111 -4.93 7.71 -4.29
CA ARG A 111 -6.16 7.24 -3.68
C ARG A 111 -6.01 7.17 -2.17
N PRO A 112 -7.03 7.56 -1.39
CA PRO A 112 -6.93 7.52 0.06
C PRO A 112 -6.98 6.07 0.58
N LEU A 113 -6.12 5.79 1.58
CA LEU A 113 -6.10 4.58 2.38
C LEU A 113 -5.96 4.95 3.85
N LEU A 114 -6.70 4.34 4.74
CA LEU A 114 -6.51 4.51 6.18
C LEU A 114 -5.98 3.21 6.81
N VAL A 115 -5.00 3.34 7.71
CA VAL A 115 -4.53 2.26 8.58
C VAL A 115 -5.07 2.49 9.97
N CYS A 116 -6.15 1.78 10.30
CA CYS A 116 -6.94 2.01 11.51
C CYS A 116 -6.53 1.08 12.63
N ASP A 117 -6.12 1.66 13.77
CA ASP A 117 -5.89 0.88 14.98
C ASP A 117 -7.22 0.31 15.51
N THR A 118 -7.20 -0.97 15.87
CA THR A 118 -8.39 -1.71 16.34
C THR A 118 -8.98 -1.18 17.64
N HIS A 119 -8.21 -0.42 18.41
CA HIS A 119 -8.62 0.15 19.70
C HIS A 119 -9.17 1.58 19.62
N MET A 120 -9.51 2.08 18.40
CA MET A 120 -10.05 3.44 18.21
C MET A 120 -11.59 3.51 18.33
N MET A 121 -12.18 2.79 19.29
CA MET A 121 -13.62 2.64 19.46
C MET A 121 -14.37 3.99 19.58
N ASP A 122 -13.80 4.94 20.32
CA ASP A 122 -14.43 6.25 20.57
C ASP A 122 -14.46 7.16 19.31
N HIS A 123 -13.74 6.79 18.26
CA HIS A 123 -13.64 7.55 17.02
C HIS A 123 -14.41 6.92 15.84
N GLU A 124 -15.23 5.88 16.08
CA GLU A 124 -15.96 5.14 15.04
C GLU A 124 -16.85 6.07 14.19
N ALA A 125 -17.68 6.88 14.83
CA ALA A 125 -18.60 7.78 14.11
C ALA A 125 -17.86 8.79 13.22
N ARG A 126 -16.72 9.33 13.71
CA ARG A 126 -15.87 10.25 12.92
C ARG A 126 -15.20 9.53 11.75
N LEU A 127 -14.72 8.31 11.97
CA LEU A 127 -14.13 7.48 10.91
C LEU A 127 -15.16 7.26 9.78
N VAL A 128 -16.37 6.81 10.12
CA VAL A 128 -17.43 6.56 9.15
C VAL A 128 -17.79 7.81 8.34
N ALA A 129 -17.89 8.97 9.01
CA ALA A 129 -18.16 10.24 8.35
C ALA A 129 -17.07 10.62 7.34
N LEU A 130 -15.77 10.38 7.68
CA LEU A 130 -14.65 10.66 6.78
C LEU A 130 -14.58 9.68 5.61
N LEU A 131 -14.81 8.38 5.85
CA LEU A 131 -14.88 7.37 4.78
C LEU A 131 -15.91 7.78 3.72
N HIS A 132 -17.08 8.20 4.13
CA HIS A 132 -18.14 8.65 3.23
C HIS A 132 -17.78 9.98 2.53
N ARG A 133 -17.33 10.99 3.30
CA ARG A 133 -17.00 12.33 2.79
C ARG A 133 -15.92 12.31 1.72
N PHE A 134 -14.84 11.55 1.94
CA PHE A 134 -13.68 11.52 1.08
C PHE A 134 -13.64 10.30 0.15
N GLN A 135 -14.71 9.50 0.11
CA GLN A 135 -14.83 8.31 -0.74
C GLN A 135 -13.62 7.38 -0.56
N VAL A 136 -13.22 7.16 0.70
CA VAL A 136 -12.12 6.25 1.03
C VAL A 136 -12.54 4.83 0.68
N SER A 137 -11.84 4.20 -0.27
CA SER A 137 -12.20 2.89 -0.82
C SER A 137 -11.50 1.72 -0.16
N ALA A 138 -10.52 1.98 0.72
CA ALA A 138 -9.75 0.92 1.37
C ALA A 138 -9.34 1.30 2.80
N VAL A 139 -9.40 0.33 3.71
CA VAL A 139 -8.97 0.44 5.11
C VAL A 139 -8.17 -0.81 5.49
N LEU A 140 -7.04 -0.63 6.16
CA LEU A 140 -6.30 -1.71 6.80
C LEU A 140 -6.44 -1.62 8.32
N LEU A 141 -6.81 -2.72 8.95
CA LEU A 141 -6.91 -2.83 10.41
C LEU A 141 -5.57 -3.25 10.99
N VAL A 142 -5.14 -2.63 12.07
CA VAL A 142 -3.88 -2.96 12.76
C VAL A 142 -4.10 -3.03 14.27
N ASP A 143 -3.59 -4.07 14.90
CA ASP A 143 -3.58 -4.19 16.36
C ASP A 143 -2.19 -3.84 16.91
N ARG A 144 -2.01 -2.59 17.26
CA ARG A 144 -0.72 -2.12 17.81
C ARG A 144 -0.55 -2.42 19.29
N LEU A 145 -1.63 -2.56 20.03
CA LEU A 145 -1.55 -2.77 21.48
C LEU A 145 -1.24 -4.21 21.87
N SER A 146 -1.74 -5.19 21.12
CA SER A 146 -1.46 -6.61 21.43
C SER A 146 -0.08 -7.07 20.95
N HIS A 147 0.62 -6.27 20.13
CA HIS A 147 1.81 -6.74 19.40
C HIS A 147 3.09 -5.96 19.71
N PHE A 148 2.99 -4.74 20.23
CA PHE A 148 4.15 -3.90 20.50
C PHE A 148 4.36 -3.68 22.00
N ALA A 149 5.62 -3.47 22.40
CA ALA A 149 5.90 -2.98 23.74
C ALA A 149 5.20 -1.64 23.98
N LEU A 150 4.73 -1.41 25.18
CA LEU A 150 4.13 -0.14 25.57
C LEU A 150 5.10 1.02 25.29
N PRO A 151 4.61 2.16 24.83
CA PRO A 151 5.45 3.33 24.54
C PRO A 151 6.32 3.73 25.71
N SER A 152 7.52 4.24 25.43
CA SER A 152 8.41 4.80 26.44
C SER A 152 7.90 6.15 26.95
N ASP A 153 7.19 6.90 26.11
CA ASP A 153 6.55 8.17 26.46
C ASP A 153 5.43 7.91 27.49
N PRO A 154 5.46 8.54 28.68
CA PRO A 154 4.48 8.30 29.74
C PRO A 154 3.05 8.66 29.35
N ALA A 155 2.84 9.72 28.53
CA ALA A 155 1.52 10.14 28.10
C ALA A 155 0.90 9.11 27.14
N LEU A 156 1.66 8.67 26.12
CA LEU A 156 1.23 7.62 25.21
C LEU A 156 1.03 6.28 25.92
N ARG A 157 1.88 5.98 26.91
CA ARG A 157 1.71 4.77 27.75
C ARG A 157 0.39 4.80 28.51
N GLY A 158 0.04 5.91 29.16
CA GLY A 158 -1.22 6.07 29.87
C GLY A 158 -2.44 5.87 28.96
N ILE A 159 -2.37 6.38 27.71
CA ILE A 159 -3.41 6.14 26.69
C ILE A 159 -3.48 4.65 26.35
N ALA A 160 -2.34 4.02 26.07
CA ALA A 160 -2.27 2.60 25.73
C ALA A 160 -2.83 1.70 26.84
N GLU A 161 -2.47 1.95 28.09
CA GLU A 161 -2.96 1.23 29.27
C GLU A 161 -4.49 1.39 29.42
N SER A 162 -5.00 2.60 29.23
CA SER A 162 -6.44 2.87 29.25
C SER A 162 -7.19 2.11 28.17
N LEU A 163 -6.67 2.09 26.93
CA LEU A 163 -7.26 1.36 25.82
C LEU A 163 -7.25 -0.16 26.06
N LEU A 164 -6.17 -0.70 26.65
CA LEU A 164 -6.05 -2.12 26.98
C LEU A 164 -7.12 -2.57 27.98
N THR A 165 -7.54 -1.72 28.93
CA THR A 165 -8.64 -2.08 29.86
C THR A 165 -9.95 -2.32 29.15
N ARG A 166 -10.10 -1.77 27.94
CA ARG A 166 -11.29 -1.88 27.10
C ARG A 166 -11.17 -2.89 25.96
N SER A 167 -10.13 -3.70 25.92
CA SER A 167 -9.90 -4.69 24.84
C SER A 167 -11.07 -5.64 24.62
N ALA A 168 -11.91 -5.89 25.65
CA ALA A 168 -13.12 -6.69 25.50
C ALA A 168 -14.20 -6.07 24.57
N GLU A 169 -14.12 -4.76 24.31
CA GLU A 169 -15.02 -4.05 23.40
C GLU A 169 -14.60 -4.17 21.92
N VAL A 170 -13.31 -4.45 21.67
CA VAL A 170 -12.72 -4.45 20.31
C VAL A 170 -13.44 -5.41 19.35
N PRO A 171 -13.78 -6.65 19.70
CA PRO A 171 -14.45 -7.55 18.75
C PRO A 171 -15.79 -6.98 18.25
N ARG A 172 -16.58 -6.39 19.16
CA ARG A 172 -17.86 -5.76 18.78
C ARG A 172 -17.66 -4.55 17.87
N HIS A 173 -16.69 -3.69 18.21
CA HIS A 173 -16.31 -2.55 17.39
C HIS A 173 -15.91 -2.97 15.97
N LEU A 174 -15.05 -3.99 15.84
CA LEU A 174 -14.62 -4.50 14.55
C LEU A 174 -15.77 -5.08 13.72
N CYS A 175 -16.71 -5.80 14.36
CA CYS A 175 -17.92 -6.28 13.68
C CYS A 175 -18.79 -5.11 13.15
N ASN A 176 -18.96 -4.05 13.96
CA ASN A 176 -19.68 -2.84 13.51
C ASN A 176 -18.98 -2.20 12.30
N LEU A 177 -17.65 -2.02 12.38
CA LEU A 177 -16.88 -1.47 11.25
C LEU A 177 -16.99 -2.33 10.00
N ALA A 178 -16.93 -3.66 10.13
CA ALA A 178 -17.10 -4.56 8.99
C ALA A 178 -18.44 -4.36 8.28
N HIS A 179 -19.54 -4.25 9.03
CA HIS A 179 -20.85 -3.93 8.44
C HIS A 179 -20.87 -2.58 7.73
N VAL A 180 -20.22 -1.56 8.30
CA VAL A 180 -20.12 -0.25 7.67
C VAL A 180 -19.29 -0.31 6.40
N PHE A 181 -18.16 -1.01 6.42
CA PHE A 181 -17.30 -1.18 5.24
C PHE A 181 -18.06 -1.88 4.10
N ASP A 182 -18.79 -2.93 4.40
CA ASP A 182 -19.64 -3.62 3.41
C ASP A 182 -20.70 -2.67 2.82
N ALA A 183 -21.40 -1.91 3.66
CA ALA A 183 -22.43 -0.97 3.24
C ALA A 183 -21.88 0.17 2.36
N LEU A 184 -20.65 0.63 2.62
CA LEU A 184 -19.98 1.69 1.87
C LEU A 184 -19.15 1.17 0.68
N GLY A 185 -19.02 -0.14 0.50
CA GLY A 185 -18.15 -0.74 -0.52
C GLY A 185 -16.66 -0.51 -0.24
N VAL A 186 -16.27 -0.30 1.02
CA VAL A 186 -14.88 -0.12 1.44
C VAL A 186 -14.22 -1.50 1.52
N ARG A 187 -13.10 -1.67 0.83
CA ARG A 187 -12.29 -2.88 0.93
C ARG A 187 -11.50 -2.86 2.23
N SER A 188 -11.66 -3.88 3.05
CA SER A 188 -10.89 -3.99 4.29
C SER A 188 -9.80 -5.06 4.20
N GLY A 189 -8.73 -4.82 4.94
CA GLY A 189 -7.60 -5.73 5.10
C GLY A 189 -7.00 -5.63 6.49
N SER A 190 -5.92 -6.37 6.71
CA SER A 190 -5.10 -6.28 7.90
C SER A 190 -3.70 -5.75 7.58
N TYR A 191 -3.04 -5.15 8.58
CA TYR A 191 -1.67 -4.68 8.48
C TYR A 191 -0.85 -5.20 9.66
N GLY A 192 0.30 -5.80 9.36
CA GLY A 192 1.25 -6.21 10.38
C GLY A 192 0.82 -7.41 11.22
N ASP A 193 -0.03 -8.30 10.71
CA ASP A 193 -0.47 -9.49 11.44
C ASP A 193 0.72 -10.29 11.96
N ARG A 194 0.78 -10.48 13.30
CA ARG A 194 1.88 -11.13 13.97
C ARG A 194 2.00 -12.60 13.63
N ASP A 195 0.86 -13.27 13.54
CA ASP A 195 0.76 -14.72 13.35
C ASP A 195 -0.53 -15.10 12.62
N GLY A 196 -0.68 -16.39 12.31
CA GLY A 196 -1.84 -16.91 11.60
C GLY A 196 -3.15 -16.68 12.37
N GLN A 197 -3.14 -16.74 13.70
CA GLN A 197 -4.33 -16.53 14.52
C GLN A 197 -4.82 -15.08 14.47
N ALA A 198 -3.90 -14.10 14.48
CA ALA A 198 -4.24 -12.69 14.30
C ALA A 198 -4.86 -12.46 12.93
N ARG A 199 -4.26 -13.02 11.87
CA ARG A 199 -4.79 -12.95 10.50
C ARG A 199 -6.17 -13.58 10.38
N GLU A 200 -6.36 -14.79 10.94
CA GLU A 200 -7.64 -15.51 10.87
C GLU A 200 -8.78 -14.72 11.51
N ARG A 201 -8.56 -14.14 12.70
CA ARG A 201 -9.57 -13.30 13.37
C ARG A 201 -10.05 -12.14 12.48
N LEU A 202 -9.14 -11.47 11.77
CA LEU A 202 -9.50 -10.36 10.88
C LEU A 202 -10.12 -10.86 9.57
N ALA A 203 -9.68 -11.99 9.03
CA ALA A 203 -10.29 -12.62 7.86
C ALA A 203 -11.76 -13.00 8.11
N MET A 204 -12.08 -13.51 9.30
CA MET A 204 -13.44 -13.91 9.70
C MET A 204 -14.43 -12.73 9.69
N ILE A 205 -13.99 -11.51 9.89
CA ILE A 205 -14.81 -10.30 9.82
C ILE A 205 -14.75 -9.59 8.47
N GLY A 206 -14.19 -10.23 7.43
CA GLY A 206 -14.19 -9.70 6.06
C GLY A 206 -12.94 -8.93 5.64
N ALA A 207 -11.89 -8.87 6.46
CA ALA A 207 -10.61 -8.30 6.01
C ALA A 207 -9.97 -9.22 4.96
N LYS A 208 -9.95 -8.76 3.68
CA LYS A 208 -9.57 -9.57 2.51
C LYS A 208 -8.19 -9.26 1.94
N ILE A 209 -7.39 -8.42 2.60
CA ILE A 209 -6.03 -8.06 2.20
C ILE A 209 -5.13 -8.32 3.40
N CYS A 210 -3.99 -8.96 3.20
CA CYS A 210 -2.95 -9.15 4.21
C CYS A 210 -1.75 -8.28 3.84
N ALA A 211 -1.61 -7.12 4.49
CA ALA A 211 -0.52 -6.19 4.22
C ALA A 211 0.57 -6.28 5.27
N ALA A 212 1.82 -6.38 4.80
CA ALA A 212 3.02 -6.40 5.62
C ALA A 212 2.96 -7.39 6.81
N PRO A 213 2.53 -8.65 6.62
CA PRO A 213 2.49 -9.62 7.72
C PRO A 213 3.87 -9.74 8.38
N ALA A 214 3.89 -9.85 9.70
CA ALA A 214 5.13 -9.95 10.48
C ALA A 214 5.79 -11.33 10.38
N GLY A 215 5.12 -12.32 9.81
CA GLY A 215 5.68 -13.64 9.65
C GLY A 215 4.98 -14.51 8.62
N ALA A 216 5.64 -15.59 8.21
CA ALA A 216 5.13 -16.54 7.22
C ALA A 216 3.79 -17.19 7.64
N GLY A 217 3.53 -17.36 8.94
CA GLY A 217 2.28 -17.95 9.43
C GLY A 217 1.05 -17.11 9.08
N ALA A 218 1.14 -15.76 9.18
CA ALA A 218 0.06 -14.88 8.77
C ALA A 218 -0.17 -14.91 7.25
N ALA A 219 0.91 -14.88 6.47
CA ALA A 219 0.83 -14.99 5.02
C ALA A 219 0.24 -16.35 4.57
N ALA A 220 0.62 -17.45 5.22
CA ALA A 220 0.08 -18.77 4.91
C ALA A 220 -1.44 -18.85 5.16
N VAL A 221 -1.93 -18.26 6.25
CA VAL A 221 -3.37 -18.17 6.52
C VAL A 221 -4.06 -17.31 5.47
N ALA A 222 -3.50 -16.14 5.12
CA ALA A 222 -4.07 -15.31 4.06
C ALA A 222 -4.19 -16.09 2.73
N ARG A 223 -3.14 -16.79 2.33
CA ARG A 223 -3.15 -17.65 1.13
C ARG A 223 -4.22 -18.74 1.19
N ALA A 224 -4.40 -19.39 2.35
CA ALA A 224 -5.42 -20.41 2.54
C ALA A 224 -6.86 -19.87 2.40
N TRP A 225 -7.06 -18.59 2.71
CA TRP A 225 -8.33 -17.86 2.51
C TRP A 225 -8.47 -17.29 1.09
N GLY A 226 -7.44 -17.36 0.25
CA GLY A 226 -7.40 -16.73 -1.07
C GLY A 226 -7.21 -15.21 -1.03
N ASP A 227 -6.75 -14.68 0.10
CA ASP A 227 -6.52 -13.25 0.28
C ASP A 227 -5.13 -12.85 -0.22
N PRO A 228 -4.97 -11.74 -0.96
CA PRO A 228 -3.68 -11.28 -1.44
C PRO A 228 -2.77 -10.85 -0.29
N VAL A 229 -1.47 -11.16 -0.46
CA VAL A 229 -0.41 -10.81 0.48
C VAL A 229 0.47 -9.72 -0.12
N LEU A 230 0.53 -8.57 0.53
CA LEU A 230 1.36 -7.43 0.15
C LEU A 230 2.59 -7.37 1.06
N MET A 231 3.79 -7.37 0.47
CA MET A 231 5.04 -7.34 1.23
C MET A 231 5.83 -6.06 1.01
N PRO A 232 6.47 -5.49 2.07
CA PRO A 232 7.30 -4.32 1.92
C PRO A 232 8.53 -4.57 1.03
N ALA A 233 8.66 -3.82 -0.06
CA ALA A 233 9.75 -3.98 -1.04
C ALA A 233 11.14 -3.82 -0.45
N HIS A 234 11.28 -3.00 0.60
CA HIS A 234 12.56 -2.83 1.27
C HIS A 234 13.08 -4.12 1.95
N GLY A 235 12.22 -5.11 2.18
CA GLY A 235 12.64 -6.42 2.66
C GLY A 235 13.40 -7.24 1.61
N VAL A 236 13.20 -6.96 0.31
CA VAL A 236 14.00 -7.55 -0.78
C VAL A 236 15.37 -6.89 -0.90
N THR A 237 15.44 -5.57 -0.67
CA THR A 237 16.67 -4.79 -0.88
C THR A 237 17.64 -4.87 0.29
N ARG A 238 17.23 -5.41 1.43
CA ARG A 238 18.09 -5.61 2.59
C ARG A 238 18.85 -6.94 2.49
N PRO A 239 20.16 -6.97 2.77
CA PRO A 239 20.96 -8.19 2.63
C PRO A 239 20.62 -9.28 3.65
N GLN A 240 19.91 -8.94 4.73
CA GLN A 240 19.48 -9.90 5.76
C GLN A 240 18.18 -9.41 6.41
N ALA A 241 17.23 -10.32 6.63
CA ALA A 241 16.07 -10.04 7.47
C ALA A 241 16.54 -9.71 8.90
N LEU A 242 15.99 -8.66 9.49
CA LEU A 242 16.23 -8.38 10.90
C LEU A 242 15.57 -9.48 11.76
N PRO A 243 16.11 -9.81 12.95
CA PRO A 243 15.48 -10.75 13.84
C PRO A 243 14.01 -10.41 14.08
N GLY A 244 13.12 -11.38 13.87
CA GLY A 244 11.66 -11.18 14.00
C GLY A 244 10.97 -10.54 12.80
N GLN A 245 11.68 -10.22 11.72
CA GLN A 245 11.07 -9.79 10.45
C GLN A 245 11.05 -10.95 9.43
N PRO A 246 10.02 -11.01 8.55
CA PRO A 246 9.97 -12.07 7.54
C PRO A 246 11.07 -11.85 6.48
N ASP A 247 11.61 -12.95 5.99
CA ASP A 247 12.45 -12.94 4.79
C ASP A 247 11.53 -12.81 3.56
N VAL A 248 11.39 -11.59 3.04
CA VAL A 248 10.52 -11.29 1.91
C VAL A 248 10.94 -12.05 0.65
N THR A 249 12.25 -12.23 0.45
CA THR A 249 12.78 -12.96 -0.71
C THR A 249 12.40 -14.44 -0.66
N ALA A 250 12.53 -15.06 0.52
CA ALA A 250 12.09 -16.44 0.73
C ALA A 250 10.56 -16.57 0.57
N MET A 251 9.79 -15.60 1.05
CA MET A 251 8.32 -15.59 0.90
C MET A 251 7.89 -15.47 -0.56
N ILE A 252 8.56 -14.64 -1.37
CA ILE A 252 8.32 -14.56 -2.82
C ILE A 252 8.61 -15.91 -3.48
N GLY A 253 9.77 -16.53 -3.18
CA GLY A 253 10.13 -17.85 -3.71
C GLY A 253 9.17 -18.96 -3.31
N GLY A 254 8.55 -18.84 -2.13
CA GLY A 254 7.51 -19.76 -1.63
C GLY A 254 6.09 -19.45 -2.11
N GLY A 255 5.88 -18.46 -3.00
CA GLY A 255 4.56 -18.06 -3.49
C GLY A 255 3.65 -17.42 -2.45
N MET A 256 4.23 -16.83 -1.41
CA MET A 256 3.52 -16.17 -0.31
C MET A 256 3.51 -14.62 -0.42
N CYS A 257 3.73 -14.09 -1.62
CA CYS A 257 3.69 -12.65 -1.90
C CYS A 257 3.02 -12.44 -3.24
N ASP A 258 1.98 -11.62 -3.30
CA ASP A 258 1.27 -11.29 -4.53
C ASP A 258 1.71 -9.93 -5.10
N ALA A 259 2.13 -9.00 -4.25
CA ALA A 259 2.66 -7.71 -4.68
C ALA A 259 3.63 -7.12 -3.66
N LEU A 260 4.57 -6.32 -4.17
CA LEU A 260 5.43 -5.47 -3.35
C LEU A 260 4.80 -4.09 -3.17
N VAL A 261 4.97 -3.51 -1.98
CA VAL A 261 4.51 -2.17 -1.62
C VAL A 261 5.66 -1.36 -1.03
N SER A 262 5.59 -0.03 -1.13
CA SER A 262 6.68 0.81 -0.62
C SER A 262 6.72 0.88 0.92
N ASP A 263 5.57 0.94 1.54
CA ASP A 263 5.39 1.08 3.00
C ASP A 263 6.33 2.14 3.61
N GLY A 264 6.31 3.34 3.03
CA GLY A 264 7.12 4.48 3.45
C GLY A 264 8.49 4.61 2.78
N ARG A 265 8.86 3.70 1.87
CA ARG A 265 10.13 3.71 1.14
C ARG A 265 9.93 3.56 -0.37
N PRO A 266 9.40 4.59 -1.05
CA PRO A 266 9.01 4.51 -2.45
C PRO A 266 10.16 4.13 -3.39
N GLU A 267 11.40 4.49 -3.06
CA GLU A 267 12.60 4.13 -3.80
C GLU A 267 12.90 2.62 -3.81
N SER A 268 12.34 1.87 -2.87
CA SER A 268 12.58 0.43 -2.76
C SER A 268 11.86 -0.39 -3.83
N LEU A 269 10.73 0.06 -4.39
CA LEU A 269 9.92 -0.71 -5.33
C LEU A 269 10.68 -1.06 -6.60
N VAL A 270 11.17 -0.07 -7.33
CA VAL A 270 11.93 -0.28 -8.57
C VAL A 270 13.23 -1.04 -8.31
N THR A 271 13.89 -0.74 -7.18
CA THR A 271 15.13 -1.43 -6.79
C THR A 271 14.87 -2.91 -6.50
N ALA A 272 13.79 -3.23 -5.79
CA ALA A 272 13.39 -4.61 -5.48
C ALA A 272 13.03 -5.39 -6.75
N ALA A 273 12.20 -4.82 -7.63
CA ALA A 273 11.81 -5.47 -8.88
C ALA A 273 13.04 -5.80 -9.75
N ARG A 274 13.95 -4.84 -9.91
CA ARG A 274 15.22 -5.08 -10.64
C ARG A 274 16.10 -6.10 -9.94
N GLY A 275 16.17 -6.08 -8.60
CA GLY A 275 16.94 -7.04 -7.82
C GLY A 275 16.46 -8.47 -8.01
N LEU A 276 15.15 -8.69 -7.98
CA LEU A 276 14.52 -9.99 -8.22
C LEU A 276 14.76 -10.50 -9.65
N ALA A 277 14.69 -9.61 -10.64
CA ALA A 277 14.99 -9.96 -12.03
C ALA A 277 16.47 -10.29 -12.25
N ASN A 278 17.38 -9.48 -11.71
CA ASN A 278 18.83 -9.67 -11.87
C ASN A 278 19.34 -10.91 -11.14
N SER A 279 18.73 -11.30 -10.03
CA SER A 279 19.07 -12.54 -9.32
C SER A 279 18.50 -13.80 -10.00
N GLY A 280 17.65 -13.65 -11.02
CA GLY A 280 16.97 -14.76 -11.69
C GLY A 280 15.85 -15.39 -10.88
N GLN A 281 15.45 -14.78 -9.76
CA GLN A 281 14.34 -15.29 -8.92
C GLN A 281 13.00 -15.16 -9.62
N LEU A 282 12.78 -14.05 -10.33
CA LEU A 282 11.63 -13.82 -11.19
C LEU A 282 12.08 -13.23 -12.55
N PRO A 283 11.39 -13.54 -13.66
CA PRO A 283 11.60 -12.78 -14.89
C PRO A 283 11.14 -11.33 -14.70
N LEU A 284 11.75 -10.38 -15.42
CA LEU A 284 11.44 -8.95 -15.28
C LEU A 284 9.93 -8.63 -15.38
N PRO A 285 9.15 -9.21 -16.32
CA PRO A 285 7.70 -8.99 -16.36
C PRO A 285 6.95 -9.48 -15.11
N GLY A 286 7.46 -10.52 -14.46
CA GLY A 286 6.88 -11.06 -13.24
C GLY A 286 7.31 -10.33 -11.98
N ALA A 287 8.43 -9.62 -12.03
CA ALA A 287 8.95 -8.81 -10.92
C ALA A 287 8.42 -7.37 -10.94
N TRP A 288 8.05 -6.87 -12.12
CA TRP A 288 7.52 -5.52 -12.35
C TRP A 288 6.01 -5.45 -12.13
#